data_d37c38561035aa44c7b971d585840067
#
_entry.id   d37c38561035aa44c7b971d585840067
#
_cell.length_a   1.000
_cell.length_b   1.000
_cell.length_c   1.000
_cell.angle_alpha   90.00
_cell.angle_beta   90.00
_cell.angle_gamma   90.00
#
_symmetry.space_group_name_H-M   'P 1'
#
loop_
_entity.id
_entity.type
_entity.pdbx_description
1 polymer ?
#
loop_
_entity_poly.entity_id
_entity_poly.type
_entity_poly.pdbx_seq_one_letter_code
_entity_poly.pdbx_strand_id
1 'polypeptide(L)'
;MQSPAINQAMDILKLLRQVTEGQDEAPVKLAKIIKIIAEKMNADAAACYVAVDDSYLELFASYGFNADVAHKVTIRYGEGLVGEIARTSRSLAVADAWGHPKFSYKPELGEENYKSFLGVPLVRWSRSIGVLSLQNREIHEYSRLEIEILETVAMVLSEMIVSEEMTEYKKSLIKARGLASRERVKGLSLSKGYGIGKAVVHRRRQTVSKIFAEDREKELRRLETAYKQMNDDLDRKFASTQLGIGEHVDILDAYRMFAKDKGWYKKIEDNVKSGLTAEAAVERSYEDMWNRL
;
A
#
# COMPACT_ATOMS: atom_id res chain seq x y z
N MET A 1 -43.02 -4.60 -4.53
CA MET A 1 -41.79 -5.12 -5.16
C MET A 1 -40.62 -4.48 -4.46
N GLN A 2 -39.78 -5.29 -3.81
CA GLN A 2 -38.56 -4.78 -3.18
C GLN A 2 -37.60 -4.27 -4.25
N SER A 3 -36.93 -3.12 -3.98
CA SER A 3 -35.95 -2.54 -4.91
C SER A 3 -34.84 -3.55 -5.20
N PRO A 4 -34.36 -3.69 -6.47
CA PRO A 4 -33.24 -4.59 -6.82
C PRO A 4 -32.03 -4.47 -5.91
N ALA A 5 -31.79 -3.27 -5.40
CA ALA A 5 -30.69 -2.96 -4.51
C ALA A 5 -30.84 -3.49 -3.07
N ILE A 6 -32.09 -3.50 -2.54
CA ILE A 6 -32.36 -4.13 -1.25
C ILE A 6 -32.09 -5.64 -1.35
N ASN A 7 -32.45 -6.26 -2.47
CA ASN A 7 -32.16 -7.66 -2.72
C ASN A 7 -30.65 -7.92 -2.78
N GLN A 8 -29.86 -7.06 -3.45
CA GLN A 8 -28.41 -7.16 -3.51
C GLN A 8 -27.76 -7.05 -2.12
N ALA A 9 -28.15 -6.08 -1.32
CA ALA A 9 -27.67 -5.95 0.07
C ALA A 9 -28.00 -7.18 0.91
N MET A 10 -29.24 -7.67 0.81
CA MET A 10 -29.68 -8.88 1.53
C MET A 10 -28.91 -10.13 1.11
N ASP A 11 -28.59 -10.26 -0.18
CA ASP A 11 -27.82 -11.40 -0.67
C ASP A 11 -26.36 -11.34 -0.20
N ILE A 12 -25.74 -10.17 -0.19
CA ILE A 12 -24.41 -9.99 0.42
C ILE A 12 -24.46 -10.40 1.88
N LEU A 13 -25.38 -9.87 2.68
CA LEU A 13 -25.47 -10.17 4.11
C LEU A 13 -25.69 -11.66 4.39
N LYS A 14 -26.52 -12.35 3.59
CA LYS A 14 -26.72 -13.81 3.73
C LYS A 14 -25.41 -14.58 3.46
N LEU A 15 -24.67 -14.20 2.40
CA LEU A 15 -23.39 -14.85 2.08
C LEU A 15 -22.34 -14.57 3.15
N LEU A 16 -22.27 -13.36 3.68
CA LEU A 16 -21.36 -13.01 4.79
C LEU A 16 -21.66 -13.87 6.02
N ARG A 17 -22.93 -14.00 6.36
CA ARG A 17 -23.34 -14.86 7.48
C ARG A 17 -22.89 -16.31 7.27
N GLN A 18 -23.12 -16.89 6.09
CA GLN A 18 -22.69 -18.26 5.78
C GLN A 18 -21.18 -18.45 5.94
N VAL A 19 -20.38 -17.48 5.48
CA VAL A 19 -18.92 -17.54 5.64
C VAL A 19 -18.52 -17.41 7.10
N THR A 20 -19.17 -16.52 7.85
CA THR A 20 -18.86 -16.29 9.27
C THR A 20 -19.19 -17.51 10.14
N GLU A 21 -20.29 -18.21 9.85
CA GLU A 21 -20.72 -19.44 10.52
C GLU A 21 -19.89 -20.67 10.13
N GLY A 22 -19.07 -20.59 9.06
CA GLY A 22 -18.18 -21.66 8.60
C GLY A 22 -17.06 -21.98 9.58
N GLN A 23 -16.39 -23.12 9.35
CA GLN A 23 -15.28 -23.60 10.21
C GLN A 23 -13.90 -23.11 9.77
N ASP A 24 -13.82 -22.26 8.75
CA ASP A 24 -12.55 -21.71 8.28
C ASP A 24 -11.92 -20.79 9.33
N GLU A 25 -10.59 -20.65 9.29
CA GLU A 25 -9.87 -19.68 10.12
C GLU A 25 -10.22 -18.23 9.74
N ALA A 26 -10.08 -17.29 10.66
CA ALA A 26 -10.45 -15.88 10.48
C ALA A 26 -9.85 -15.23 9.22
N PRO A 27 -8.55 -15.43 8.85
CA PRO A 27 -7.99 -14.86 7.63
C PRO A 27 -8.64 -15.41 6.36
N VAL A 28 -8.96 -16.70 6.34
CA VAL A 28 -9.62 -17.36 5.20
C VAL A 28 -11.06 -16.87 5.05
N LYS A 29 -11.78 -16.72 6.16
CA LYS A 29 -13.12 -16.12 6.18
C LYS A 29 -13.07 -14.70 5.61
N LEU A 30 -12.12 -13.87 6.07
CA LEU A 30 -11.98 -12.49 5.61
C LEU A 30 -11.70 -12.43 4.10
N ALA A 31 -10.78 -13.25 3.59
CA ALA A 31 -10.47 -13.30 2.16
C ALA A 31 -11.68 -13.70 1.31
N LYS A 32 -12.47 -14.71 1.75
CA LYS A 32 -13.73 -15.12 1.10
C LYS A 32 -14.75 -13.98 1.09
N ILE A 33 -14.89 -13.27 2.20
CA ILE A 33 -15.81 -12.13 2.33
C ILE A 33 -15.41 -11.00 1.36
N ILE A 34 -14.13 -10.62 1.29
CA ILE A 34 -13.67 -9.57 0.40
C ILE A 34 -13.92 -9.93 -1.06
N LYS A 35 -13.70 -11.18 -1.45
CA LYS A 35 -14.05 -11.68 -2.79
C LYS A 35 -15.54 -11.57 -3.08
N ILE A 36 -16.40 -12.01 -2.16
CA ILE A 36 -17.87 -11.94 -2.32
C ILE A 36 -18.32 -10.49 -2.48
N ILE A 37 -17.77 -9.56 -1.69
CA ILE A 37 -18.10 -8.14 -1.79
C ILE A 37 -17.72 -7.60 -3.17
N ALA A 38 -16.49 -7.86 -3.64
CA ALA A 38 -16.05 -7.42 -4.97
C ALA A 38 -17.00 -7.93 -6.07
N GLU A 39 -17.28 -9.24 -6.10
CA GLU A 39 -18.14 -9.87 -7.10
C GLU A 39 -19.58 -9.34 -7.07
N LYS A 40 -20.16 -9.17 -5.88
CA LYS A 40 -21.54 -8.69 -5.71
C LYS A 40 -21.73 -7.20 -5.95
N MET A 41 -20.66 -6.42 -5.75
CA MET A 41 -20.63 -4.98 -6.02
C MET A 41 -20.11 -4.66 -7.43
N ASN A 42 -19.83 -5.67 -8.27
CA ASN A 42 -19.24 -5.52 -9.60
C ASN A 42 -17.95 -4.67 -9.58
N ALA A 43 -17.12 -4.88 -8.57
CA ALA A 43 -15.84 -4.22 -8.45
C ALA A 43 -14.71 -5.14 -8.95
N ASP A 44 -13.74 -4.56 -9.66
CA ASP A 44 -12.59 -5.30 -10.19
C ASP A 44 -11.60 -5.67 -9.07
N ALA A 45 -11.54 -4.83 -8.01
CA ALA A 45 -10.72 -5.10 -6.84
C ALA A 45 -11.41 -4.66 -5.55
N ALA A 46 -11.06 -5.35 -4.46
CA ALA A 46 -11.49 -5.01 -3.11
C ALA A 46 -10.36 -5.26 -2.11
N ALA A 47 -10.30 -4.46 -1.06
CA ALA A 47 -9.31 -4.59 0.01
C ALA A 47 -9.90 -4.29 1.38
N CYS A 48 -9.44 -5.03 2.37
CA CYS A 48 -9.70 -4.77 3.79
C CYS A 48 -8.40 -4.43 4.50
N TYR A 49 -8.31 -3.20 4.95
CA TYR A 49 -7.22 -2.70 5.79
C TYR A 49 -7.67 -2.69 7.24
N VAL A 50 -6.82 -3.17 8.14
CA VAL A 50 -7.11 -3.24 9.58
C VAL A 50 -6.06 -2.49 10.37
N ALA A 51 -6.49 -1.73 11.38
CA ALA A 51 -5.60 -1.00 12.27
C ALA A 51 -4.68 -1.98 13.04
N VAL A 52 -3.38 -1.75 12.93
CA VAL A 52 -2.36 -2.47 13.70
C VAL A 52 -2.08 -1.71 15.00
N ASP A 53 -2.02 -0.39 14.89
CA ASP A 53 -1.88 0.54 16.01
C ASP A 53 -2.61 1.85 15.70
N ASP A 54 -2.36 2.89 16.51
CA ASP A 54 -2.99 4.20 16.37
C ASP A 54 -2.47 5.03 15.17
N SER A 55 -1.49 4.51 14.43
CA SER A 55 -0.79 5.23 13.37
C SER A 55 -0.88 4.53 12.02
N TYR A 56 -1.07 3.20 11.99
CA TYR A 56 -0.96 2.40 10.78
C TYR A 56 -2.11 1.42 10.59
N LEU A 57 -2.51 1.30 9.35
CA LEU A 57 -3.34 0.23 8.81
C LEU A 57 -2.47 -0.77 8.07
N GLU A 58 -2.85 -2.03 8.09
CA GLU A 58 -2.24 -3.09 7.33
C GLU A 58 -3.28 -3.75 6.43
N LEU A 59 -2.90 -4.13 5.22
CA LEU A 59 -3.74 -4.88 4.30
C LEU A 59 -3.87 -6.33 4.78
N PHE A 60 -5.05 -6.71 5.26
CA PHE A 60 -5.34 -8.05 5.79
C PHE A 60 -5.90 -9.00 4.73
N ALA A 61 -6.71 -8.50 3.83
CA ALA A 61 -7.25 -9.29 2.72
C ALA A 61 -7.48 -8.42 1.50
N SER A 62 -7.30 -9.01 0.32
CA SER A 62 -7.52 -8.33 -0.96
C SER A 62 -8.03 -9.32 -2.01
N TYR A 63 -8.68 -8.77 -3.03
CA TYR A 63 -9.13 -9.43 -4.25
C TYR A 63 -8.87 -8.52 -5.44
N GLY A 64 -8.42 -9.06 -6.57
CA GLY A 64 -8.19 -8.31 -7.80
C GLY A 64 -6.85 -7.56 -7.88
N PHE A 65 -6.11 -7.42 -6.78
CA PHE A 65 -4.77 -6.85 -6.73
C PHE A 65 -3.68 -7.87 -7.07
N ASN A 66 -2.43 -7.44 -7.09
CA ASN A 66 -1.29 -8.33 -7.27
C ASN A 66 -1.33 -9.49 -6.26
N ALA A 67 -0.76 -10.64 -6.63
CA ALA A 67 -0.71 -11.80 -5.74
C ALA A 67 0.17 -11.50 -4.50
N ASP A 68 -0.19 -12.13 -3.37
CA ASP A 68 0.59 -12.12 -2.13
C ASP A 68 0.87 -10.73 -1.53
N VAL A 69 -0.02 -9.75 -1.74
CA VAL A 69 0.12 -8.40 -1.16
C VAL A 69 -0.43 -8.30 0.28
N ALA A 70 -1.26 -9.24 0.70
CA ALA A 70 -1.76 -9.27 2.07
C ALA A 70 -0.59 -9.29 3.06
N HIS A 71 -0.73 -8.52 4.13
CA HIS A 71 0.27 -8.34 5.18
C HIS A 71 1.62 -7.71 4.75
N LYS A 72 1.77 -7.31 3.49
CA LYS A 72 2.98 -6.63 3.00
C LYS A 72 2.79 -5.12 2.85
N VAL A 73 1.56 -4.65 2.73
CA VAL A 73 1.22 -3.25 2.53
C VAL A 73 0.71 -2.64 3.83
N THR A 74 1.34 -1.53 4.22
CA THR A 74 0.93 -0.71 5.35
C THR A 74 0.66 0.72 4.90
N ILE A 75 -0.37 1.35 5.47
CA ILE A 75 -0.79 2.71 5.17
C ILE A 75 -0.87 3.50 6.47
N ARG A 76 -0.30 4.69 6.50
CA ARG A 76 -0.41 5.58 7.65
C ARG A 76 -1.79 6.26 7.66
N TYR A 77 -2.34 6.54 8.84
CA TYR A 77 -3.52 7.40 8.96
C TYR A 77 -3.24 8.76 8.31
N GLY A 78 -4.11 9.17 7.36
CA GLY A 78 -3.95 10.37 6.54
C GLY A 78 -3.12 10.20 5.26
N GLU A 79 -2.51 9.05 5.03
CA GLU A 79 -1.75 8.73 3.80
C GLU A 79 -2.68 8.16 2.73
N GLY A 80 -2.75 8.80 1.57
CA GLY A 80 -3.58 8.34 0.47
C GLY A 80 -5.08 8.40 0.75
N LEU A 81 -5.89 7.79 -0.11
CA LEU A 81 -7.35 7.76 0.05
C LEU A 81 -7.76 6.90 1.25
N VAL A 82 -7.14 5.73 1.40
CA VAL A 82 -7.42 4.80 2.51
C VAL A 82 -7.06 5.42 3.85
N GLY A 83 -5.86 6.01 3.97
CA GLY A 83 -5.44 6.65 5.23
C GLY A 83 -6.28 7.88 5.59
N GLU A 84 -6.79 8.61 4.59
CA GLU A 84 -7.70 9.73 4.83
C GLU A 84 -9.05 9.26 5.39
N ILE A 85 -9.61 8.17 4.86
CA ILE A 85 -10.82 7.55 5.39
C ILE A 85 -10.61 7.11 6.83
N ALA A 86 -9.50 6.45 7.12
CA ALA A 86 -9.16 6.02 8.47
C ALA A 86 -9.07 7.19 9.46
N ARG A 87 -8.44 8.31 9.03
CA ARG A 87 -8.26 9.50 9.85
C ARG A 87 -9.57 10.24 10.11
N THR A 88 -10.44 10.34 9.09
CA THR A 88 -11.68 11.13 9.17
C THR A 88 -12.89 10.32 9.61
N SER A 89 -12.80 8.98 9.56
CA SER A 89 -13.93 8.06 9.74
C SER A 89 -15.12 8.38 8.83
N ARG A 90 -14.85 8.85 7.61
CA ARG A 90 -15.85 9.20 6.60
C ARG A 90 -15.61 8.43 5.32
N SER A 91 -16.68 7.97 4.70
CA SER A 91 -16.65 7.32 3.39
C SER A 91 -16.18 8.29 2.31
N LEU A 92 -15.48 7.77 1.32
CA LEU A 92 -14.96 8.53 0.19
C LEU A 92 -15.22 7.77 -1.11
N ALA A 93 -15.93 8.39 -2.03
CA ALA A 93 -16.16 7.89 -3.38
C ALA A 93 -15.49 8.82 -4.39
N VAL A 94 -14.68 8.28 -5.29
CA VAL A 94 -13.91 9.04 -6.28
C VAL A 94 -14.01 8.33 -7.62
N ALA A 95 -14.59 8.99 -8.61
CA ALA A 95 -14.75 8.43 -9.95
C ALA A 95 -13.41 8.32 -10.71
N ASP A 96 -12.50 9.30 -10.48
CA ASP A 96 -11.14 9.28 -11.00
C ASP A 96 -10.15 9.44 -9.84
N ALA A 97 -9.68 8.31 -9.32
CA ALA A 97 -8.77 8.28 -8.17
C ALA A 97 -7.41 8.93 -8.48
N TRP A 98 -6.94 8.84 -9.72
CA TRP A 98 -5.62 9.36 -10.10
C TRP A 98 -5.56 10.89 -10.09
N GLY A 99 -6.68 11.54 -10.43
CA GLY A 99 -6.82 13.00 -10.35
C GLY A 99 -7.02 13.53 -8.93
N HIS A 100 -7.24 12.66 -7.94
CA HIS A 100 -7.56 13.11 -6.60
C HIS A 100 -6.31 13.59 -5.83
N PRO A 101 -6.33 14.79 -5.17
CA PRO A 101 -5.14 15.39 -4.53
C PRO A 101 -4.50 14.53 -3.43
N LYS A 102 -5.27 13.62 -2.83
CA LYS A 102 -4.80 12.71 -1.78
C LYS A 102 -4.47 11.30 -2.30
N PHE A 103 -4.47 11.10 -3.59
CA PHE A 103 -4.07 9.82 -4.13
C PHE A 103 -2.58 9.54 -3.81
N SER A 104 -2.28 8.34 -3.33
CA SER A 104 -0.92 7.89 -3.03
C SER A 104 -0.72 6.52 -3.65
N TYR A 105 0.12 6.47 -4.66
CA TYR A 105 0.41 5.26 -5.41
C TYR A 105 1.11 4.20 -4.58
N LYS A 106 0.64 2.96 -4.68
CA LYS A 106 1.23 1.78 -4.06
C LYS A 106 1.54 0.74 -5.16
N PRO A 107 2.79 0.72 -5.67
CA PRO A 107 3.20 -0.19 -6.76
C PRO A 107 2.95 -1.65 -6.42
N GLU A 108 3.08 -2.01 -5.14
CA GLU A 108 2.89 -3.37 -4.66
C GLU A 108 1.48 -3.90 -4.95
N LEU A 109 0.48 -3.02 -4.97
CA LEU A 109 -0.91 -3.37 -5.24
C LEU A 109 -1.22 -3.51 -6.74
N GLY A 110 -0.44 -2.87 -7.61
CA GLY A 110 -0.79 -2.75 -9.04
C GLY A 110 -1.94 -1.77 -9.26
N GLU A 111 -1.98 -0.69 -8.46
CA GLU A 111 -3.05 0.33 -8.49
C GLU A 111 -3.16 1.08 -9.82
N GLU A 112 -2.14 1.02 -10.67
CA GLU A 112 -2.16 1.59 -12.02
C GLU A 112 -3.24 0.99 -12.93
N ASN A 113 -3.82 -0.13 -12.54
CA ASN A 113 -4.89 -0.77 -13.30
C ASN A 113 -6.29 -0.24 -12.95
N TYR A 114 -6.43 0.57 -11.89
CA TYR A 114 -7.73 1.00 -11.37
C TYR A 114 -7.89 2.51 -11.43
N LYS A 115 -9.03 2.97 -11.91
CA LYS A 115 -9.34 4.40 -12.08
C LYS A 115 -10.26 4.94 -10.99
N SER A 116 -11.24 4.17 -10.56
CA SER A 116 -12.21 4.63 -9.56
C SER A 116 -11.98 3.97 -8.20
N PHE A 117 -12.42 4.64 -7.16
CA PHE A 117 -12.22 4.21 -5.78
C PHE A 117 -13.47 4.52 -4.95
N LEU A 118 -13.95 3.53 -4.20
CA LEU A 118 -14.90 3.69 -3.12
C LEU A 118 -14.31 3.10 -1.85
N GLY A 119 -14.22 3.88 -0.78
CA GLY A 119 -13.77 3.39 0.50
C GLY A 119 -14.69 3.81 1.63
N VAL A 120 -14.91 2.91 2.58
CA VAL A 120 -15.72 3.14 3.77
C VAL A 120 -14.95 2.76 5.02
N PRO A 121 -15.10 3.48 6.14
CA PRO A 121 -14.43 3.15 7.38
C PRO A 121 -15.08 1.93 8.05
N LEU A 122 -14.27 1.07 8.65
CA LEU A 122 -14.69 0.08 9.62
C LEU A 122 -14.69 0.76 10.99
N VAL A 123 -15.86 1.04 11.54
CA VAL A 123 -16.00 1.88 12.74
C VAL A 123 -16.39 1.06 13.95
N ARG A 124 -15.70 1.27 15.08
CA ARG A 124 -16.07 0.77 16.40
C ARG A 124 -15.88 1.85 17.45
N TRP A 125 -16.88 2.06 18.32
CA TRP A 125 -16.86 3.09 19.36
C TRP A 125 -16.42 4.49 18.84
N SER A 126 -17.03 4.90 17.73
CA SER A 126 -16.75 6.18 17.05
C SER A 126 -15.31 6.35 16.53
N ARG A 127 -14.55 5.26 16.42
CA ARG A 127 -13.17 5.23 15.91
C ARG A 127 -13.06 4.30 14.72
N SER A 128 -12.30 4.70 13.71
CA SER A 128 -11.95 3.80 12.61
C SER A 128 -10.95 2.75 13.09
N ILE A 129 -11.32 1.47 12.94
CA ILE A 129 -10.48 0.29 13.20
C ILE A 129 -9.97 -0.34 11.91
N GLY A 130 -10.32 0.23 10.77
CA GLY A 130 -9.94 -0.25 9.46
C GLY A 130 -10.64 0.49 8.34
N VAL A 131 -10.41 0.06 7.11
CA VAL A 131 -11.05 0.58 5.90
C VAL A 131 -11.36 -0.58 4.97
N LEU A 132 -12.57 -0.60 4.42
CA LEU A 132 -12.97 -1.46 3.31
C LEU A 132 -12.99 -0.63 2.05
N SER A 133 -12.31 -1.08 0.98
CA SER A 133 -12.29 -0.35 -0.29
C SER A 133 -12.65 -1.25 -1.47
N LEU A 134 -13.24 -0.62 -2.48
CA LEU A 134 -13.53 -1.16 -3.80
C LEU A 134 -12.85 -0.30 -4.86
N GLN A 135 -12.40 -0.91 -5.95
CA GLN A 135 -11.80 -0.20 -7.09
C GLN A 135 -12.28 -0.83 -8.40
N ASN A 136 -12.45 0.01 -9.43
CA ASN A 136 -12.77 -0.44 -10.78
C ASN A 136 -11.72 0.09 -11.77
N ARG A 137 -11.48 -0.72 -12.82
CA ARG A 137 -10.54 -0.38 -13.89
C ARG A 137 -11.01 0.79 -14.74
N GLU A 138 -12.31 0.94 -14.85
CA GLU A 138 -12.94 2.04 -15.57
C GLU A 138 -13.40 3.13 -14.60
N ILE A 139 -13.62 4.32 -15.13
CA ILE A 139 -14.24 5.44 -14.38
C ILE A 139 -15.64 5.00 -13.99
N HIS A 140 -15.93 5.02 -12.70
CA HIS A 140 -17.22 4.64 -12.13
C HIS A 140 -17.67 5.66 -11.10
N GLU A 141 -18.85 6.26 -11.33
CA GLU A 141 -19.50 7.12 -10.37
C GLU A 141 -20.34 6.27 -9.41
N TYR A 142 -19.83 6.09 -8.20
CA TYR A 142 -20.53 5.30 -7.19
C TYR A 142 -21.80 6.02 -6.75
N SER A 143 -22.93 5.35 -6.91
CA SER A 143 -24.23 5.85 -6.45
C SER A 143 -24.28 5.87 -4.91
N ARG A 144 -25.16 6.73 -4.38
CA ARG A 144 -25.43 6.78 -2.93
C ARG A 144 -25.79 5.40 -2.37
N LEU A 145 -26.50 4.61 -3.13
CA LEU A 145 -26.94 3.28 -2.74
C LEU A 145 -25.77 2.29 -2.63
N GLU A 146 -24.81 2.31 -3.57
CA GLU A 146 -23.59 1.48 -3.48
C GLU A 146 -22.78 1.85 -2.24
N ILE A 147 -22.69 3.13 -1.91
CA ILE A 147 -22.02 3.60 -0.70
C ILE A 147 -22.74 3.05 0.55
N GLU A 148 -24.07 3.21 0.64
CA GLU A 148 -24.87 2.73 1.77
C GLU A 148 -24.80 1.20 1.95
N ILE A 149 -24.76 0.44 0.85
CA ILE A 149 -24.57 -1.02 0.88
C ILE A 149 -23.18 -1.34 1.46
N LEU A 150 -22.14 -0.69 0.97
CA LEU A 150 -20.78 -0.95 1.43
C LEU A 150 -20.58 -0.54 2.89
N GLU A 151 -21.19 0.55 3.34
CA GLU A 151 -21.21 0.99 4.75
C GLU A 151 -21.89 -0.05 5.66
N THR A 152 -23.01 -0.62 5.19
CA THR A 152 -23.72 -1.69 5.93
C THR A 152 -22.85 -2.94 6.04
N VAL A 153 -22.17 -3.31 4.97
CA VAL A 153 -21.21 -4.43 4.98
C VAL A 153 -20.03 -4.14 5.92
N ALA A 154 -19.51 -2.92 5.89
CA ALA A 154 -18.41 -2.48 6.74
C ALA A 154 -18.77 -2.55 8.23
N MET A 155 -20.01 -2.27 8.59
CA MET A 155 -20.51 -2.42 9.96
C MET A 155 -20.46 -3.89 10.43
N VAL A 156 -20.87 -4.83 9.59
CA VAL A 156 -20.79 -6.27 9.90
C VAL A 156 -19.34 -6.74 9.99
N LEU A 157 -18.47 -6.29 9.05
CA LEU A 157 -17.04 -6.61 9.10
C LEU A 157 -16.34 -6.04 10.33
N SER A 158 -16.77 -4.88 10.82
CA SER A 158 -16.21 -4.27 12.04
C SER A 158 -16.38 -5.20 13.26
N GLU A 159 -17.52 -5.87 13.39
CA GLU A 159 -17.75 -6.85 14.47
C GLU A 159 -16.84 -8.08 14.31
N MET A 160 -16.67 -8.57 13.09
CA MET A 160 -15.78 -9.71 12.82
C MET A 160 -14.32 -9.38 13.17
N ILE A 161 -13.84 -8.17 12.82
CA ILE A 161 -12.45 -7.75 13.05
C ILE A 161 -12.13 -7.63 14.55
N VAL A 162 -13.09 -7.32 15.39
CA VAL A 162 -12.91 -7.26 16.84
C VAL A 162 -13.23 -8.57 17.55
N SER A 163 -13.65 -9.62 16.82
CA SER A 163 -13.88 -10.95 17.39
C SER A 163 -12.62 -11.51 18.06
N GLU A 164 -12.81 -12.41 19.00
CA GLU A 164 -11.70 -13.08 19.69
C GLU A 164 -10.76 -13.79 18.71
N GLU A 165 -11.32 -14.52 17.75
CA GLU A 165 -10.60 -15.26 16.71
C GLU A 165 -9.67 -14.33 15.89
N MET A 166 -10.17 -13.21 15.40
CA MET A 166 -9.38 -12.24 14.65
C MET A 166 -8.37 -11.52 15.55
N THR A 167 -8.70 -11.26 16.80
CA THR A 167 -7.79 -10.64 17.77
C THR A 167 -6.61 -11.57 18.07
N GLU A 168 -6.83 -12.87 18.26
CA GLU A 168 -5.76 -13.85 18.44
C GLU A 168 -4.89 -13.99 17.17
N TYR A 169 -5.51 -13.98 16.00
CA TYR A 169 -4.78 -13.95 14.72
C TYR A 169 -3.86 -12.72 14.61
N LYS A 170 -4.37 -11.52 14.93
CA LYS A 170 -3.55 -10.28 14.95
C LYS A 170 -2.38 -10.40 15.93
N LYS A 171 -2.61 -10.92 17.12
CA LYS A 171 -1.55 -11.15 18.12
C LYS A 171 -0.50 -12.15 17.62
N SER A 172 -0.92 -13.22 16.93
CA SER A 172 -0.01 -14.21 16.36
C SER A 172 0.88 -13.61 15.27
N LEU A 173 0.33 -12.74 14.40
CA LEU A 173 1.10 -12.01 13.39
C LEU A 173 2.14 -11.08 14.03
N ILE A 174 1.74 -10.31 15.04
CA ILE A 174 2.63 -9.41 15.79
C ILE A 174 3.76 -10.22 16.43
N LYS A 175 3.44 -11.36 17.03
CA LYS A 175 4.43 -12.26 17.64
C LYS A 175 5.37 -12.90 16.60
N ALA A 176 4.82 -13.37 15.47
CA ALA A 176 5.59 -13.97 14.38
C ALA A 176 6.58 -12.96 13.73
N ARG A 177 6.22 -11.68 13.72
CA ARG A 177 7.09 -10.59 13.21
C ARG A 177 8.11 -10.08 14.24
N GLY A 178 8.18 -10.69 15.43
CA GLY A 178 9.10 -10.25 16.49
C GLY A 178 8.78 -8.89 17.11
N LEU A 179 7.65 -8.26 16.76
CA LEU A 179 7.26 -6.93 17.22
C LEU A 179 6.81 -6.91 18.71
N ALA A 180 6.54 -8.08 19.29
CA ALA A 180 6.07 -8.22 20.68
C ALA A 180 7.15 -8.70 21.68
N SER A 181 8.33 -9.10 21.20
CA SER A 181 9.42 -9.55 22.08
C SER A 181 10.56 -8.52 22.08
N ARG A 182 11.24 -8.39 23.23
CA ARG A 182 12.53 -7.70 23.29
C ARG A 182 13.50 -8.43 22.36
N GLU A 183 13.54 -8.03 21.11
CA GLU A 183 14.43 -8.63 20.13
C GLU A 183 15.86 -8.15 20.34
N ARG A 184 16.79 -9.07 20.41
CA ARG A 184 18.20 -8.78 20.37
C ARG A 184 18.67 -8.88 18.92
N VAL A 185 18.74 -7.74 18.24
CA VAL A 185 19.27 -7.68 16.88
C VAL A 185 20.79 -7.62 16.95
N LYS A 186 21.49 -8.57 16.32
CA LYS A 186 22.94 -8.50 16.13
C LYS A 186 23.23 -7.41 15.11
N GLY A 187 23.94 -6.38 15.52
CA GLY A 187 24.42 -5.32 14.65
C GLY A 187 25.95 -5.31 14.56
N LEU A 188 26.48 -4.56 13.60
CA LEU A 188 27.89 -4.24 13.52
C LEU A 188 28.16 -3.06 14.45
N SER A 189 29.08 -3.24 15.41
CA SER A 189 29.46 -2.15 16.31
C SER A 189 30.39 -1.17 15.59
N LEU A 190 29.91 0.03 15.34
CA LEU A 190 30.68 1.12 14.71
C LEU A 190 31.41 2.00 15.73
N SER A 191 30.95 2.05 16.97
CA SER A 191 31.58 2.76 18.07
C SER A 191 31.32 2.06 19.39
N LYS A 192 32.16 2.30 20.39
CA LYS A 192 31.99 1.77 21.75
C LYS A 192 31.04 2.68 22.52
N GLY A 193 30.07 2.09 23.20
CA GLY A 193 29.12 2.83 24.05
C GLY A 193 27.76 2.14 24.15
N TYR A 194 26.90 2.76 24.99
CA TYR A 194 25.52 2.35 25.18
C TYR A 194 24.62 3.54 24.86
N GLY A 195 23.58 3.34 24.05
CA GLY A 195 22.54 4.33 23.80
C GLY A 195 21.18 3.77 24.17
N ILE A 196 20.37 4.59 24.85
CA ILE A 196 18.96 4.26 25.12
C ILE A 196 18.11 5.30 24.42
N GLY A 197 17.19 4.85 23.57
CA GLY A 197 16.32 5.76 22.84
C GLY A 197 15.25 5.02 22.04
N LYS A 198 14.34 5.79 21.44
CA LYS A 198 13.33 5.27 20.52
C LYS A 198 14.00 4.97 19.18
N ALA A 199 13.91 3.71 18.72
CA ALA A 199 14.37 3.36 17.40
C ALA A 199 13.47 4.03 16.34
N VAL A 200 14.08 4.75 15.40
CA VAL A 200 13.39 5.37 14.28
C VAL A 200 13.95 4.78 12.99
N VAL A 201 13.13 4.08 12.24
CA VAL A 201 13.52 3.59 10.92
C VAL A 201 13.41 4.77 9.94
N HIS A 202 14.56 5.28 9.51
CA HIS A 202 14.62 6.35 8.54
C HIS A 202 14.38 5.79 7.13
N ARG A 203 13.12 5.61 6.76
CA ARG A 203 12.73 5.35 5.36
C ARG A 203 12.16 6.63 4.78
N ARG A 204 12.88 7.29 3.90
CA ARG A 204 12.30 8.32 3.04
C ARG A 204 11.46 7.61 1.99
N ARG A 205 10.17 7.42 2.23
CA ARG A 205 9.22 7.15 1.15
C ARG A 205 8.89 8.50 0.52
N GLN A 206 9.29 8.68 -0.71
CA GLN A 206 8.75 9.78 -1.52
C GLN A 206 7.36 9.36 -1.96
N THR A 207 6.37 10.18 -1.66
CA THR A 207 4.99 9.93 -2.10
C THR A 207 4.90 10.41 -3.55
N VAL A 208 4.72 9.49 -4.48
CA VAL A 208 4.47 9.83 -5.89
C VAL A 208 3.01 10.27 -6.00
N SER A 209 2.80 11.57 -6.25
CA SER A 209 1.46 12.16 -6.35
C SER A 209 0.84 12.05 -7.75
N LYS A 210 1.66 11.86 -8.79
CA LYS A 210 1.22 11.75 -10.18
C LYS A 210 1.87 10.54 -10.82
N ILE A 211 1.07 9.56 -11.23
CA ILE A 211 1.57 8.27 -11.73
C ILE A 211 1.77 8.32 -13.24
N PHE A 212 0.80 8.87 -13.96
CA PHE A 212 0.79 8.84 -15.41
C PHE A 212 1.32 10.13 -16.01
N ALA A 213 2.16 9.96 -17.01
CA ALA A 213 2.74 11.05 -17.76
C ALA A 213 1.70 11.68 -18.70
N GLU A 214 1.54 12.99 -18.68
CA GLU A 214 0.81 13.74 -19.71
C GLU A 214 1.62 13.83 -21.00
N ASP A 215 2.94 13.91 -20.88
CA ASP A 215 3.88 13.98 -21.98
C ASP A 215 5.07 13.06 -21.68
N ARG A 216 5.12 11.92 -22.37
CA ARG A 216 6.16 10.89 -22.19
C ARG A 216 7.55 11.39 -22.56
N GLU A 217 7.66 12.20 -23.60
CA GLU A 217 8.97 12.73 -24.02
C GLU A 217 9.52 13.72 -23.00
N LYS A 218 8.65 14.52 -22.39
CA LYS A 218 9.03 15.42 -21.30
C LYS A 218 9.52 14.63 -20.09
N GLU A 219 8.84 13.56 -19.72
CA GLU A 219 9.24 12.71 -18.59
C GLU A 219 10.55 11.97 -18.86
N LEU A 220 10.79 11.50 -20.10
CA LEU A 220 12.08 10.92 -20.49
C LEU A 220 13.23 11.93 -20.36
N ARG A 221 13.03 13.17 -20.81
CA ARG A 221 14.03 14.25 -20.65
C ARG A 221 14.28 14.58 -19.17
N ARG A 222 13.26 14.57 -18.33
CA ARG A 222 13.38 14.75 -16.87
C ARG A 222 14.21 13.62 -16.25
N LEU A 223 13.91 12.39 -16.61
CA LEU A 223 14.64 11.21 -16.14
C LEU A 223 16.12 11.29 -16.54
N GLU A 224 16.40 11.58 -17.80
CA GLU A 224 17.78 11.71 -18.31
C GLU A 224 18.56 12.82 -17.60
N THR A 225 17.92 13.97 -17.39
CA THR A 225 18.52 15.10 -16.67
C THR A 225 18.84 14.76 -15.23
N ALA A 226 17.88 14.13 -14.53
CA ALA A 226 18.05 13.71 -13.14
C ALA A 226 19.14 12.63 -13.01
N TYR A 227 19.17 11.67 -13.92
CA TYR A 227 20.19 10.61 -13.94
C TYR A 227 21.59 11.18 -14.17
N LYS A 228 21.74 12.13 -15.10
CA LYS A 228 23.00 12.83 -15.34
C LYS A 228 23.45 13.61 -14.10
N GLN A 229 22.56 14.40 -13.52
CA GLN A 229 22.87 15.15 -12.28
C GLN A 229 23.31 14.25 -11.14
N MET A 230 22.62 13.12 -10.93
CA MET A 230 22.99 12.14 -9.93
C MET A 230 24.40 11.60 -10.14
N ASN A 231 24.75 11.23 -11.38
CA ASN A 231 26.08 10.74 -11.69
C ASN A 231 27.17 11.81 -11.51
N ASP A 232 26.90 13.06 -11.93
CA ASP A 232 27.81 14.20 -11.76
C ASP A 232 28.03 14.51 -10.27
N ASP A 233 26.97 14.42 -9.44
CA ASP A 233 27.05 14.61 -7.99
C ASP A 233 27.84 13.49 -7.31
N LEU A 234 27.66 12.24 -7.73
CA LEU A 234 28.45 11.10 -7.27
C LEU A 234 29.92 11.30 -7.62
N ASP A 235 30.23 11.60 -8.86
CA ASP A 235 31.62 11.79 -9.30
C ASP A 235 32.30 12.96 -8.56
N ARG A 236 31.57 14.06 -8.27
CA ARG A 236 32.08 15.17 -7.42
C ARG A 236 32.35 14.73 -5.97
N LYS A 237 31.45 13.96 -5.37
CA LYS A 237 31.65 13.43 -4.02
C LYS A 237 32.83 12.49 -3.95
N PHE A 238 33.02 11.64 -4.96
CA PHE A 238 34.21 10.78 -5.09
C PHE A 238 35.49 11.58 -5.21
N ALA A 239 35.52 12.62 -6.02
CA ALA A 239 36.71 13.46 -6.15
C ALA A 239 37.08 14.19 -4.83
N SER A 240 36.09 14.53 -4.01
CA SER A 240 36.31 15.16 -2.69
C SER A 240 36.71 14.19 -1.60
N THR A 241 36.45 12.88 -1.76
CA THR A 241 36.69 11.84 -0.73
C THR A 241 38.07 11.16 -0.87
N GLN A 242 38.91 11.57 -1.85
CA GLN A 242 40.27 11.02 -2.07
C GLN A 242 41.28 11.21 -0.91
N LEU A 243 40.83 11.65 0.27
CA LEU A 243 41.67 11.92 1.44
C LEU A 243 41.54 10.89 2.57
N GLY A 244 40.87 9.74 2.36
CA GLY A 244 40.73 8.72 3.41
C GLY A 244 40.94 7.30 2.87
N ILE A 245 42.04 6.67 3.27
CA ILE A 245 42.26 5.20 3.14
C ILE A 245 41.34 4.54 4.17
N GLY A 246 40.35 3.73 3.74
CA GLY A 246 39.50 2.98 4.66
C GLY A 246 38.22 2.42 4.03
N GLU A 247 37.53 1.53 4.72
CA GLU A 247 36.31 0.79 4.35
C GLU A 247 35.17 1.61 3.68
N HIS A 248 35.24 2.93 3.77
CA HIS A 248 34.26 3.85 3.15
C HIS A 248 34.41 3.94 1.62
N VAL A 249 35.58 3.64 1.08
CA VAL A 249 35.83 3.68 -0.39
C VAL A 249 35.11 2.54 -1.09
N ASP A 250 35.13 1.34 -0.53
CA ASP A 250 34.48 0.16 -1.08
C ASP A 250 32.95 0.31 -1.14
N ILE A 251 32.37 0.95 -0.10
CA ILE A 251 30.93 1.25 -0.04
C ILE A 251 30.56 2.27 -1.14
N LEU A 252 31.37 3.32 -1.29
CA LEU A 252 31.14 4.33 -2.31
C LEU A 252 31.31 3.75 -3.72
N ASP A 253 32.29 2.88 -3.95
CA ASP A 253 32.48 2.22 -5.24
C ASP A 253 31.30 1.30 -5.58
N ALA A 254 30.73 0.59 -4.61
CA ALA A 254 29.49 -0.17 -4.79
C ALA A 254 28.32 0.75 -5.21
N TYR A 255 28.13 1.90 -4.56
CA TYR A 255 27.12 2.89 -4.96
C TYR A 255 27.34 3.41 -6.38
N ARG A 256 28.58 3.67 -6.75
CA ARG A 256 28.94 4.11 -8.11
C ARG A 256 28.62 3.06 -9.16
N MET A 257 28.91 1.79 -8.85
CA MET A 257 28.61 0.67 -9.74
C MET A 257 27.10 0.56 -9.98
N PHE A 258 26.29 0.63 -8.92
CA PHE A 258 24.83 0.63 -9.03
C PHE A 258 24.29 1.86 -9.80
N ALA A 259 24.79 3.05 -9.51
CA ALA A 259 24.34 4.27 -10.17
C ALA A 259 24.65 4.28 -11.68
N LYS A 260 25.70 3.58 -12.12
CA LYS A 260 26.12 3.44 -13.54
C LYS A 260 25.55 2.20 -14.21
N ASP A 261 24.73 1.40 -13.54
CA ASP A 261 24.11 0.20 -14.11
C ASP A 261 23.10 0.57 -15.20
N LYS A 262 23.45 0.24 -16.43
CA LYS A 262 22.62 0.48 -17.61
C LYS A 262 21.35 -0.35 -17.63
N GLY A 263 21.34 -1.51 -16.99
CA GLY A 263 20.19 -2.40 -16.92
C GLY A 263 19.08 -1.80 -16.05
N TRP A 264 19.45 -1.24 -14.91
CA TRP A 264 18.53 -0.53 -14.03
C TRP A 264 17.94 0.72 -14.69
N TYR A 265 18.80 1.57 -15.28
CA TYR A 265 18.35 2.76 -16.00
C TYR A 265 17.36 2.41 -17.13
N LYS A 266 17.70 1.39 -17.95
CA LYS A 266 16.86 0.94 -19.04
C LYS A 266 15.47 0.49 -18.55
N LYS A 267 15.42 -0.20 -17.43
CA LYS A 267 14.15 -0.64 -16.83
C LYS A 267 13.27 0.55 -16.42
N ILE A 268 13.86 1.59 -15.80
CA ILE A 268 13.14 2.82 -15.49
C ILE A 268 12.65 3.52 -16.77
N GLU A 269 13.52 3.61 -17.78
CA GLU A 269 13.18 4.19 -19.08
C GLU A 269 11.99 3.48 -19.75
N ASP A 270 11.99 2.14 -19.72
CA ASP A 270 10.90 1.33 -20.27
C ASP A 270 9.58 1.57 -19.50
N ASN A 271 9.64 1.73 -18.19
CA ASN A 271 8.48 2.09 -17.38
C ASN A 271 7.95 3.51 -17.72
N VAL A 272 8.81 4.48 -17.97
CA VAL A 272 8.37 5.81 -18.47
C VAL A 272 7.74 5.69 -19.86
N LYS A 273 8.33 4.90 -20.76
CA LYS A 273 7.76 4.63 -22.09
C LYS A 273 6.39 3.95 -22.03
N SER A 274 6.12 3.18 -20.99
CA SER A 274 4.81 2.58 -20.77
C SER A 274 3.74 3.60 -20.33
N GLY A 275 4.14 4.83 -19.98
CA GLY A 275 3.24 5.94 -19.65
C GLY A 275 3.31 6.41 -18.20
N LEU A 276 4.26 5.94 -17.40
CA LEU A 276 4.46 6.42 -16.04
C LEU A 276 5.25 7.75 -16.03
N THR A 277 5.06 8.56 -14.97
CA THR A 277 5.96 9.67 -14.67
C THR A 277 7.34 9.14 -14.29
N ALA A 278 8.37 9.98 -14.38
CA ALA A 278 9.73 9.60 -14.01
C ALA A 278 9.81 9.07 -12.57
N GLU A 279 9.14 9.72 -11.64
CA GLU A 279 9.09 9.33 -10.22
C GLU A 279 8.41 7.95 -10.01
N ALA A 280 7.25 7.75 -10.64
CA ALA A 280 6.52 6.48 -10.55
C ALA A 280 7.31 5.32 -11.19
N ALA A 281 8.02 5.59 -12.29
CA ALA A 281 8.85 4.61 -12.97
C ALA A 281 10.05 4.17 -12.10
N VAL A 282 10.68 5.10 -11.39
CA VAL A 282 11.76 4.80 -10.44
C VAL A 282 11.23 3.94 -9.28
N GLU A 283 10.12 4.33 -8.68
CA GLU A 283 9.53 3.61 -7.55
C GLU A 283 9.13 2.18 -7.95
N ARG A 284 8.46 2.01 -9.08
CA ARG A 284 8.12 0.69 -9.62
C ARG A 284 9.36 -0.18 -9.88
N SER A 285 10.41 0.40 -10.47
CA SER A 285 11.64 -0.34 -10.75
C SER A 285 12.36 -0.77 -9.46
N TYR A 286 12.30 0.06 -8.42
CA TYR A 286 12.83 -0.27 -7.09
C TYR A 286 12.05 -1.43 -6.45
N GLU A 287 10.71 -1.39 -6.43
CA GLU A 287 9.88 -2.45 -5.86
C GLU A 287 10.06 -3.79 -6.61
N ASP A 288 10.13 -3.76 -7.94
CA ASP A 288 10.41 -4.96 -8.73
C ASP A 288 11.77 -5.59 -8.42
N MET A 289 12.77 -4.79 -8.08
CA MET A 289 14.08 -5.27 -7.69
C MET A 289 14.05 -5.85 -6.28
N TRP A 290 13.40 -5.17 -5.35
CA TRP A 290 13.26 -5.61 -3.96
C TRP A 290 12.50 -6.94 -3.84
N ASN A 291 11.47 -7.15 -4.64
CA ASN A 291 10.66 -8.37 -4.64
C ASN A 291 11.37 -9.59 -5.25
N ARG A 292 12.55 -9.39 -5.87
CA ARG A 292 13.38 -10.48 -6.45
C ARG A 292 14.54 -10.92 -5.56
N LEU A 293 14.82 -10.16 -4.51
CA LEU A 293 15.81 -10.46 -3.48
C LEU A 293 15.18 -11.25 -2.32
#